data_f44dd758f89a03ffe70adfe25a8a86b5
#
_entry.id   f44dd758f89a03ffe70adfe25a8a86b5
#
_cell.length_a   1.000
_cell.length_b   1.000
_cell.length_c   1.000
_cell.angle_alpha   90.00
_cell.angle_beta   90.00
_cell.angle_gamma   90.00
#
_symmetry.space_group_name_H-M   'P 1'
#
loop_
_entity.id
_entity.type
_entity.pdbx_description
1 polymer ?
#
loop_
_entity_poly.entity_id
_entity_poly.type
_entity_poly.pdbx_seq_one_letter_code
_entity_poly.pdbx_strand_id
1 'polypeptide(L)'
;MEDYRMKRYLLFLLACCCVNLDAQTNTVPDANSEVHHSVYRKYTDQLDPHHLEQSVIRFMDDKYPLPNDWSWNIEHQIASPGGYHFTLFPKKDGLLLWNDYFKLNCDKKGRVFSVLGTNKPINTLPSNEFIDQDILIRQTMNAYGGSVREVKPIYYRFEYQIVRAYDLRLTNTFDHHGWQLIIHAGTGQLLLKHSLMTTKASTEDGKGFIFNPDPLTVGQVFYQKNSPYADNDDQDNAFFQAQYQTVTLKGLKRDSIYRLEGDFVQIKDVDPPRIAPATSTDGNFFFNRSQSGFEDVNCYYHIDTWQRYVQQLGYTNLYNRPIVVDAHGSVRDNSAYIWQDKYLTFGTGGVDDGEDADVIIHEYNHALSAEASPSSNYGRERQALDEGICDYFTASYSRNISEFRWADLYTWDGHNEFWKGRTAKFDQKYAEAGNQINTIHIFGQLWATAMMRVWEGIGKEACDKIALQELYMNATNMTFTDAAHLMLDADTLLYQGKHSMEFIKVFCDVGIFDTAFCKRVSRGDGVDRIAISLYPNPNEGIAYLSGLNNHKYSISDVLGKRLSEGIIDTSGWITIPNHIKSGIYFLTIYEDEKPIWQSKWFLVKN
;
A
#
# COMPACT_ATOMS: atom_id res chain seq x y z
N MET A 1 -1.69 -62.01 21.70
CA MET A 1 -2.56 -60.81 21.86
C MET A 1 -1.82 -59.58 22.43
N GLU A 2 -0.59 -59.74 22.89
CA GLU A 2 0.24 -58.61 23.38
C GLU A 2 1.00 -57.86 22.28
N ASP A 3 1.28 -58.52 21.17
CA ASP A 3 2.06 -57.93 20.06
C ASP A 3 1.27 -56.94 19.19
N TYR A 4 -0.08 -56.92 19.34
CA TYR A 4 -0.96 -55.99 18.61
C TYR A 4 -1.21 -54.66 19.35
N ARG A 5 -0.90 -54.61 20.64
CA ARG A 5 -1.02 -53.36 21.44
C ARG A 5 0.23 -52.50 21.35
N MET A 6 1.41 -53.07 21.23
CA MET A 6 2.66 -52.30 21.13
C MET A 6 2.81 -51.60 19.78
N LYS A 7 2.33 -52.18 18.68
CA LYS A 7 2.32 -51.52 17.36
C LYS A 7 1.34 -50.35 17.26
N ARG A 8 0.29 -50.33 18.06
CA ARG A 8 -0.63 -49.18 18.12
C ARG A 8 -0.08 -48.00 18.93
N TYR A 9 0.76 -48.25 19.93
CA TYR A 9 1.41 -47.18 20.70
C TYR A 9 2.58 -46.54 19.96
N LEU A 10 3.30 -47.29 19.14
CA LEU A 10 4.39 -46.72 18.30
C LEU A 10 3.84 -45.91 17.12
N LEU A 11 2.68 -46.26 16.57
CA LEU A 11 1.99 -45.45 15.55
C LEU A 11 1.35 -44.17 16.12
N PHE A 12 0.99 -44.15 17.41
CA PHE A 12 0.44 -42.97 18.05
C PHE A 12 1.51 -41.97 18.50
N LEU A 13 2.74 -42.42 18.79
CA LEU A 13 3.88 -41.56 19.10
C LEU A 13 4.55 -40.94 17.84
N LEU A 14 4.44 -41.61 16.69
CA LEU A 14 4.88 -41.03 15.40
C LEU A 14 3.83 -40.10 14.77
N ALA A 15 2.56 -40.18 15.19
CA ALA A 15 1.50 -39.27 14.73
C ALA A 15 1.43 -37.95 15.51
N CYS A 16 2.11 -37.80 16.66
CA CYS A 16 2.14 -36.55 17.43
C CYS A 16 3.30 -35.61 17.09
N CYS A 17 4.20 -35.97 16.17
CA CYS A 17 5.27 -35.11 15.67
C CYS A 17 5.06 -34.63 14.23
N CYS A 18 3.93 -34.99 13.58
CA CYS A 18 3.47 -34.28 12.39
C CYS A 18 2.74 -33.04 12.84
N VAL A 19 3.45 -31.93 13.00
CA VAL A 19 2.82 -30.60 12.94
C VAL A 19 2.14 -30.56 11.58
N ASN A 20 0.81 -30.62 11.57
CA ASN A 20 0.00 -30.40 10.39
C ASN A 20 0.29 -28.98 9.90
N LEU A 21 1.15 -28.87 8.92
CA LEU A 21 1.11 -27.77 7.96
C LEU A 21 -0.08 -28.04 7.04
N ASP A 22 -1.28 -28.10 7.63
CA ASP A 22 -2.48 -28.01 6.84
C ASP A 22 -2.41 -26.66 6.13
N ALA A 23 -2.58 -26.71 4.83
CA ALA A 23 -2.93 -25.56 4.02
C ALA A 23 -4.28 -25.02 4.52
N GLN A 24 -4.28 -24.41 5.71
CA GLN A 24 -5.38 -23.58 6.14
C GLN A 24 -5.39 -22.40 5.21
N THR A 25 -6.47 -22.32 4.45
CA THR A 25 -6.96 -21.11 3.78
C THR A 25 -6.47 -19.89 4.53
N ASN A 26 -5.74 -19.02 3.78
CA ASN A 26 -5.16 -17.77 4.25
C ASN A 26 -6.21 -16.85 4.90
N THR A 27 -6.58 -17.12 6.13
CA THR A 27 -7.03 -16.06 7.01
C THR A 27 -5.77 -15.52 7.65
N VAL A 28 -5.21 -14.46 7.08
CA VAL A 28 -4.37 -13.53 7.82
C VAL A 28 -5.10 -13.29 9.13
N PRO A 29 -4.45 -13.46 10.32
CA PRO A 29 -5.12 -13.21 11.59
C PRO A 29 -5.77 -11.84 11.49
N ASP A 30 -7.06 -11.79 11.73
CA ASP A 30 -7.85 -10.56 11.66
C ASP A 30 -7.17 -9.53 12.56
N ALA A 31 -6.61 -8.48 11.95
CA ALA A 31 -5.93 -7.38 12.64
C ALA A 31 -6.92 -6.52 13.47
N ASN A 32 -8.04 -7.11 13.84
CA ASN A 32 -9.21 -6.47 14.42
C ASN A 32 -9.10 -6.05 15.89
N SER A 33 -7.96 -6.21 16.54
CA SER A 33 -7.94 -5.98 17.98
C SER A 33 -7.12 -4.81 18.47
N GLU A 34 -6.35 -4.09 17.63
CA GLU A 34 -5.69 -2.86 18.12
C GLU A 34 -5.47 -1.83 17.01
N VAL A 35 -5.97 -0.63 17.24
CA VAL A 35 -5.63 0.57 16.49
C VAL A 35 -4.14 0.85 16.70
N HIS A 36 -3.31 0.38 15.79
CA HIS A 36 -1.89 0.69 15.77
C HIS A 36 -1.71 2.02 15.06
N HIS A 37 -1.61 3.09 15.81
CA HIS A 37 -1.37 4.43 15.27
C HIS A 37 -0.01 4.49 14.58
N SER A 38 0.01 4.86 13.30
CA SER A 38 1.21 5.37 12.66
C SER A 38 1.57 6.71 13.29
N VAL A 39 2.86 6.94 13.49
CA VAL A 39 3.34 8.22 14.00
C VAL A 39 3.86 9.02 12.81
N TYR A 40 2.99 9.89 12.26
CA TYR A 40 3.44 10.90 11.32
C TYR A 40 4.06 12.08 12.07
N ARG A 41 5.31 12.45 11.75
CA ARG A 41 6.01 13.59 12.34
C ARG A 41 6.74 14.38 11.27
N LYS A 42 6.57 15.72 11.30
CA LYS A 42 7.38 16.64 10.51
C LYS A 42 8.66 17.01 11.25
N TYR A 43 9.74 17.10 10.49
CA TYR A 43 11.05 17.48 10.98
C TYR A 43 11.64 18.58 10.12
N THR A 44 12.57 19.36 10.70
CA THR A 44 13.37 20.37 10.00
C THR A 44 14.85 20.04 10.05
N ASP A 45 15.18 18.86 10.56
CA ASP A 45 16.57 18.40 10.73
C ASP A 45 17.23 18.22 9.37
N GLN A 46 18.51 18.56 9.30
CA GLN A 46 19.35 18.46 8.12
C GLN A 46 20.31 17.30 8.28
N LEU A 47 20.18 16.29 7.45
CA LEU A 47 21.12 15.18 7.33
C LEU A 47 22.34 15.62 6.49
N ASP A 48 23.50 15.03 6.75
CA ASP A 48 24.65 15.20 5.88
C ASP A 48 24.46 14.40 4.57
N PRO A 49 24.31 15.06 3.43
CA PRO A 49 24.05 14.37 2.16
C PRO A 49 25.25 13.55 1.65
N HIS A 50 26.47 13.80 2.16
CA HIS A 50 27.67 13.02 1.83
C HIS A 50 27.80 11.74 2.66
N HIS A 51 27.16 11.70 3.84
CA HIS A 51 27.13 10.55 4.74
C HIS A 51 25.69 10.23 5.16
N LEU A 52 24.81 10.12 4.17
CA LEU A 52 23.36 10.13 4.35
C LEU A 52 22.87 8.98 5.26
N GLU A 53 23.31 7.75 5.02
CA GLU A 53 22.91 6.59 5.84
C GLU A 53 23.32 6.74 7.31
N GLN A 54 24.57 7.18 7.56
CA GLN A 54 25.07 7.40 8.93
C GLN A 54 24.30 8.52 9.62
N SER A 55 23.90 9.56 8.88
CA SER A 55 23.12 10.67 9.40
C SER A 55 21.68 10.24 9.72
N VAL A 56 21.09 9.36 8.89
CA VAL A 56 19.79 8.74 9.17
C VAL A 56 19.83 7.93 10.45
N ILE A 57 20.83 7.06 10.64
CA ILE A 57 20.96 6.27 11.87
C ILE A 57 21.08 7.17 13.09
N ARG A 58 21.96 8.19 13.06
CA ARG A 58 22.11 9.15 14.18
C ARG A 58 20.81 9.90 14.47
N PHE A 59 20.09 10.31 13.44
CA PHE A 59 18.80 10.96 13.59
C PHE A 59 17.79 10.02 14.28
N MET A 60 17.74 8.75 13.87
CA MET A 60 16.84 7.76 14.47
C MET A 60 17.21 7.45 15.92
N ASP A 61 18.51 7.34 16.24
CA ASP A 61 18.98 7.15 17.61
C ASP A 61 18.61 8.34 18.53
N ASP A 62 18.68 9.57 18.02
CA ASP A 62 18.31 10.79 18.76
C ASP A 62 16.79 10.91 18.95
N LYS A 63 16.00 10.71 17.91
CA LYS A 63 14.55 10.96 17.91
C LYS A 63 13.71 9.76 18.34
N TYR A 64 14.20 8.54 18.14
CA TYR A 64 13.53 7.27 18.41
C TYR A 64 14.49 6.29 19.10
N PRO A 65 14.92 6.59 20.33
CA PRO A 65 15.89 5.75 21.03
C PRO A 65 15.33 4.34 21.25
N LEU A 66 16.16 3.36 20.95
CA LEU A 66 15.91 1.95 21.21
C LEU A 66 16.47 1.52 22.57
N PRO A 67 16.03 0.39 23.14
CA PRO A 67 16.70 -0.22 24.30
C PRO A 67 18.20 -0.44 24.04
N ASN A 68 19.05 -0.37 25.07
CA ASN A 68 20.53 -0.35 24.98
C ASN A 68 21.17 -1.47 24.15
N ASP A 69 20.47 -2.58 23.95
CA ASP A 69 20.94 -3.76 23.19
C ASP A 69 20.34 -3.86 21.78
N TRP A 70 19.61 -2.83 21.34
CA TRP A 70 19.06 -2.68 20.00
C TRP A 70 19.71 -1.51 19.26
N SER A 71 19.71 -1.58 17.91
CA SER A 71 20.19 -0.52 17.02
C SER A 71 19.28 -0.38 15.80
N TRP A 72 19.28 0.77 15.15
CA TRP A 72 18.59 0.94 13.88
C TRP A 72 19.35 0.31 12.73
N ASN A 73 18.62 -0.32 11.80
CA ASN A 73 19.14 -0.86 10.54
C ASN A 73 18.35 -0.31 9.37
N ILE A 74 19.02 0.23 8.36
CA ILE A 74 18.41 0.60 7.09
C ILE A 74 18.31 -0.65 6.24
N GLU A 75 17.10 -1.09 5.93
CA GLU A 75 16.84 -2.25 5.06
C GLU A 75 16.68 -1.83 3.59
N HIS A 76 16.00 -0.69 3.36
CA HIS A 76 15.82 -0.16 2.02
C HIS A 76 16.11 1.33 1.98
N GLN A 77 16.79 1.74 0.89
CA GLN A 77 16.94 3.13 0.49
C GLN A 77 16.45 3.27 -0.95
N ILE A 78 15.39 4.03 -1.16
CA ILE A 78 14.78 4.25 -2.47
C ILE A 78 14.87 5.73 -2.82
N ALA A 79 15.34 6.04 -4.03
CA ALA A 79 15.36 7.40 -4.56
C ALA A 79 14.12 7.65 -5.42
N SER A 80 13.53 8.84 -5.26
CA SER A 80 12.45 9.35 -6.10
C SER A 80 12.81 10.70 -6.71
N PRO A 81 12.00 11.28 -7.59
CA PRO A 81 12.19 12.65 -8.07
C PRO A 81 12.24 13.68 -6.93
N GLY A 82 11.51 13.46 -5.82
CA GLY A 82 11.45 14.35 -4.67
C GLY A 82 12.60 14.21 -3.68
N GLY A 83 13.21 13.02 -3.51
CA GLY A 83 14.23 12.80 -2.49
C GLY A 83 14.61 11.35 -2.26
N TYR A 84 14.93 11.04 -0.99
CA TYR A 84 15.31 9.70 -0.54
C TYR A 84 14.36 9.21 0.55
N HIS A 85 14.04 7.92 0.47
CA HIS A 85 13.09 7.24 1.33
C HIS A 85 13.76 6.03 1.97
N PHE A 86 13.89 6.05 3.29
CA PHE A 86 14.57 5.01 4.05
C PHE A 86 13.55 4.16 4.78
N THR A 87 13.67 2.84 4.62
CA THR A 87 12.95 1.87 5.43
C THR A 87 13.89 1.33 6.49
N LEU A 88 13.50 1.48 7.77
CA LEU A 88 14.33 1.09 8.90
C LEU A 88 13.60 0.09 9.80
N PHE A 89 14.38 -0.79 10.41
CA PHE A 89 13.92 -1.73 11.41
C PHE A 89 14.85 -1.73 12.63
N PRO A 90 14.32 -1.95 13.84
CA PRO A 90 15.16 -2.27 15.00
C PRO A 90 15.91 -3.58 14.76
N LYS A 91 17.16 -3.64 15.22
CA LYS A 91 18.05 -4.80 15.10
C LYS A 91 18.72 -5.11 16.42
N LYS A 92 18.76 -6.40 16.79
CA LYS A 92 19.46 -6.91 17.95
C LYS A 92 20.14 -8.23 17.63
N ASP A 93 21.36 -8.46 18.18
CA ASP A 93 22.14 -9.68 17.96
C ASP A 93 22.29 -10.08 16.47
N GLY A 94 22.35 -9.08 15.59
CA GLY A 94 22.38 -9.27 14.14
C GLY A 94 21.02 -9.54 13.50
N LEU A 95 19.94 -9.68 14.26
CA LEU A 95 18.60 -10.00 13.76
C LEU A 95 17.71 -8.78 13.71
N LEU A 96 16.99 -8.58 12.58
CA LEU A 96 16.00 -7.50 12.40
C LEU A 96 14.70 -7.85 13.12
N LEU A 97 14.05 -6.86 13.72
CA LEU A 97 12.63 -6.94 14.09
C LEU A 97 11.80 -6.56 12.87
N TRP A 98 11.48 -7.56 12.06
CA TRP A 98 11.10 -7.41 10.64
C TRP A 98 9.79 -6.65 10.42
N ASN A 99 8.84 -6.65 11.34
CA ASN A 99 7.56 -5.95 11.19
C ASN A 99 7.39 -4.70 12.07
N ASP A 100 8.45 -4.22 12.71
CA ASP A 100 8.48 -2.90 13.37
C ASP A 100 9.11 -1.88 12.41
N TYR A 101 8.31 -1.41 11.50
CA TYR A 101 8.65 -0.61 10.34
C TYR A 101 8.71 0.89 10.66
N PHE A 102 9.78 1.55 10.20
CA PHE A 102 9.88 3.00 10.16
C PHE A 102 10.24 3.48 8.76
N LYS A 103 9.56 4.54 8.30
CA LYS A 103 9.84 5.20 7.03
C LYS A 103 10.32 6.62 7.30
N LEU A 104 11.58 6.92 6.99
CA LEU A 104 12.14 8.27 7.03
C LEU A 104 12.22 8.82 5.61
N ASN A 105 11.71 10.04 5.42
CA ASN A 105 11.68 10.71 4.12
C ASN A 105 12.49 12.02 4.21
N CYS A 106 13.42 12.24 3.26
CA CYS A 106 14.18 13.48 3.15
C CYS A 106 14.33 13.95 1.70
N ASP A 107 14.52 15.25 1.49
CA ASP A 107 14.78 15.80 0.16
C ASP A 107 16.19 15.45 -0.35
N LYS A 108 16.49 15.83 -1.60
CA LYS A 108 17.80 15.61 -2.21
C LYS A 108 18.95 16.32 -1.50
N LYS A 109 18.67 17.31 -0.66
CA LYS A 109 19.64 18.04 0.15
C LYS A 109 19.82 17.45 1.55
N GLY A 110 19.05 16.40 1.89
CA GLY A 110 19.06 15.73 3.19
C GLY A 110 18.17 16.37 4.25
N ARG A 111 17.28 17.34 3.89
CA ARG A 111 16.32 17.87 4.85
C ARG A 111 15.23 16.83 5.11
N VAL A 112 15.06 16.42 6.37
CA VAL A 112 14.03 15.46 6.77
C VAL A 112 12.66 16.12 6.70
N PHE A 113 11.71 15.49 6.01
CA PHE A 113 10.32 15.97 5.92
C PHE A 113 9.41 15.25 6.89
N SER A 114 9.51 13.92 6.91
CA SER A 114 8.61 13.11 7.70
C SER A 114 9.27 11.82 8.14
N VAL A 115 8.80 11.34 9.28
CA VAL A 115 9.04 9.98 9.76
C VAL A 115 7.68 9.37 10.11
N LEU A 116 7.41 8.17 9.58
CA LEU A 116 6.24 7.38 9.90
C LEU A 116 6.70 6.04 10.46
N GLY A 117 6.00 5.52 11.45
CA GLY A 117 6.33 4.20 12.00
C GLY A 117 5.45 3.80 13.17
N THR A 118 5.58 2.55 13.58
CA THR A 118 4.89 2.00 14.74
C THR A 118 5.75 2.17 15.99
N ASN A 119 5.37 3.08 16.88
CA ASN A 119 6.08 3.26 18.14
C ASN A 119 5.54 2.28 19.20
N LYS A 120 5.91 1.00 19.08
CA LYS A 120 5.57 -0.02 20.07
C LYS A 120 6.76 -0.26 21.01
N PRO A 121 6.56 -0.32 22.33
CA PRO A 121 7.65 -0.65 23.23
C PRO A 121 8.20 -2.05 22.94
N ILE A 122 9.51 -2.20 22.99
CA ILE A 122 10.22 -3.47 22.88
C ILE A 122 10.40 -4.01 24.30
N ASN A 123 9.36 -4.64 24.87
CA ASN A 123 9.30 -4.94 26.30
C ASN A 123 9.69 -6.38 26.69
N THR A 124 9.67 -7.33 25.76
CA THR A 124 9.94 -8.74 26.04
C THR A 124 10.78 -9.38 24.94
N LEU A 125 11.75 -10.18 25.36
CA LEU A 125 12.51 -11.01 24.44
C LEU A 125 11.89 -12.42 24.34
N PRO A 126 11.94 -13.05 23.16
CA PRO A 126 11.39 -14.39 22.96
C PRO A 126 12.17 -15.45 23.74
N SER A 127 11.49 -16.58 24.00
CA SER A 127 12.14 -17.80 24.49
C SER A 127 13.26 -18.26 23.54
N ASN A 128 14.27 -18.93 24.09
CA ASN A 128 15.44 -19.44 23.34
C ASN A 128 15.17 -20.76 22.59
N GLU A 129 13.92 -21.16 22.40
CA GLU A 129 13.58 -22.38 21.70
C GLU A 129 13.65 -22.19 20.17
N PHE A 130 14.42 -23.07 19.52
CA PHE A 130 14.61 -23.10 18.09
C PHE A 130 14.36 -24.50 17.55
N ILE A 131 13.60 -24.61 16.50
CA ILE A 131 13.66 -25.77 15.62
C ILE A 131 15.01 -25.72 14.89
N ASP A 132 15.69 -26.86 14.84
CA ASP A 132 16.92 -27.00 14.04
C ASP A 132 16.67 -26.53 12.59
N GLN A 133 17.56 -25.68 12.08
CA GLN A 133 17.41 -25.09 10.75
C GLN A 133 17.29 -26.13 9.64
N ASP A 134 18.02 -27.24 9.72
CA ASP A 134 17.99 -28.32 8.72
C ASP A 134 16.67 -29.08 8.78
N ILE A 135 16.08 -29.23 9.96
CA ILE A 135 14.75 -29.81 10.13
C ILE A 135 13.71 -28.91 9.50
N LEU A 136 13.77 -27.62 9.79
CA LEU A 136 12.84 -26.62 9.24
C LEU A 136 12.90 -26.56 7.70
N ILE A 137 14.12 -26.53 7.14
CA ILE A 137 14.35 -26.56 5.68
C ILE A 137 13.68 -27.79 5.06
N ARG A 138 13.91 -28.99 5.63
CA ARG A 138 13.30 -30.21 5.12
C ARG A 138 11.77 -30.20 5.20
N GLN A 139 11.21 -29.70 6.29
CA GLN A 139 9.75 -29.59 6.44
C GLN A 139 9.18 -28.60 5.41
N THR A 140 9.83 -27.47 5.21
CA THR A 140 9.43 -26.45 4.24
C THR A 140 9.50 -26.99 2.80
N MET A 141 10.59 -27.68 2.44
CA MET A 141 10.72 -28.29 1.11
C MET A 141 9.66 -29.37 0.86
N ASN A 142 9.30 -30.16 1.88
CA ASN A 142 8.24 -31.14 1.77
C ASN A 142 6.85 -30.52 1.60
N ALA A 143 6.60 -29.37 2.24
CA ALA A 143 5.30 -28.69 2.19
C ALA A 143 5.09 -27.87 0.91
N TYR A 144 6.15 -27.25 0.39
CA TYR A 144 6.04 -26.27 -0.72
C TYR A 144 6.78 -26.69 -2.00
N GLY A 145 7.53 -27.78 -1.97
CA GLY A 145 8.41 -28.23 -3.07
C GLY A 145 9.63 -27.33 -3.27
N GLY A 146 10.50 -27.68 -4.22
CA GLY A 146 11.67 -26.87 -4.58
C GLY A 146 12.89 -27.01 -3.67
N SER A 147 13.80 -26.03 -3.74
CA SER A 147 15.04 -25.97 -2.96
C SER A 147 15.16 -24.63 -2.22
N VAL A 148 15.57 -24.66 -0.96
CA VAL A 148 15.85 -23.48 -0.15
C VAL A 148 17.18 -22.87 -0.56
N ARG A 149 17.20 -21.60 -0.94
CA ARG A 149 18.41 -20.85 -1.35
C ARG A 149 19.02 -20.03 -0.21
N GLU A 150 18.20 -19.50 0.66
CA GLU A 150 18.63 -18.62 1.74
C GLU A 150 17.74 -18.82 2.95
N VAL A 151 18.33 -18.80 4.15
CA VAL A 151 17.61 -18.79 5.42
C VAL A 151 18.25 -17.71 6.30
N LYS A 152 17.44 -16.76 6.75
CA LYS A 152 17.86 -15.69 7.66
C LYS A 152 17.05 -15.77 8.95
N PRO A 153 17.69 -15.87 10.12
CA PRO A 153 16.98 -15.69 11.37
C PRO A 153 16.60 -14.22 11.55
N ILE A 154 15.38 -13.97 12.07
CA ILE A 154 14.84 -12.64 12.34
C ILE A 154 14.08 -12.64 13.67
N TYR A 155 13.79 -11.45 14.20
CA TYR A 155 12.72 -11.24 15.14
C TYR A 155 11.44 -10.84 14.36
N TYR A 156 10.29 -11.31 14.84
CA TYR A 156 8.99 -10.99 14.27
C TYR A 156 8.00 -10.68 15.39
N ARG A 157 7.26 -9.58 15.29
CA ARG A 157 6.21 -9.26 16.26
C ARG A 157 4.94 -10.03 15.86
N PHE A 158 4.60 -11.03 16.65
CA PHE A 158 3.41 -11.84 16.50
C PHE A 158 2.49 -11.56 17.67
N GLU A 159 1.27 -11.08 17.38
CA GLU A 159 0.35 -10.57 18.39
C GLU A 159 1.00 -9.47 19.26
N TYR A 160 1.17 -9.69 20.56
CA TYR A 160 1.78 -8.76 21.51
C TYR A 160 3.24 -9.11 21.87
N GLN A 161 3.77 -10.18 21.31
CA GLN A 161 5.07 -10.71 21.66
C GLN A 161 6.06 -10.62 20.49
N ILE A 162 7.33 -10.42 20.82
CA ILE A 162 8.40 -10.58 19.84
C ILE A 162 8.81 -12.04 19.87
N VAL A 163 8.72 -12.70 18.71
CA VAL A 163 9.13 -14.09 18.53
C VAL A 163 10.35 -14.16 17.60
N ARG A 164 11.13 -15.22 17.74
CA ARG A 164 12.14 -15.55 16.74
C ARG A 164 11.49 -16.26 15.57
N ALA A 165 11.90 -15.92 14.36
CA ALA A 165 11.41 -16.51 13.14
C ALA A 165 12.55 -16.71 12.14
N TYR A 166 12.29 -17.45 11.07
CA TYR A 166 13.18 -17.60 9.94
C TYR A 166 12.54 -16.99 8.70
N ASP A 167 13.28 -16.13 8.01
CA ASP A 167 13.00 -15.68 6.64
C ASP A 167 13.70 -16.66 5.69
N LEU A 168 12.92 -17.44 4.96
CA LEU A 168 13.40 -18.44 4.01
C LEU A 168 13.12 -18.02 2.58
N ARG A 169 14.09 -18.18 1.70
CA ARG A 169 13.92 -18.07 0.25
C ARG A 169 13.98 -19.44 -0.41
N LEU A 170 12.88 -19.79 -1.05
CA LEU A 170 12.68 -21.08 -1.71
C LEU A 170 12.57 -20.89 -3.23
N THR A 171 13.13 -21.79 -4.04
CA THR A 171 12.92 -21.80 -5.50
C THR A 171 12.35 -23.14 -5.90
N ASN A 172 11.23 -23.10 -6.62
CA ASN A 172 10.64 -24.30 -7.22
C ASN A 172 11.47 -24.70 -8.46
N THR A 173 11.76 -25.98 -8.59
CA THR A 173 12.57 -26.53 -9.68
C THR A 173 11.80 -26.74 -10.99
N PHE A 174 10.45 -26.74 -10.96
CA PHE A 174 9.60 -27.01 -12.12
C PHE A 174 9.16 -25.76 -12.89
N ASP A 175 8.87 -24.67 -12.18
CA ASP A 175 8.35 -23.43 -12.76
C ASP A 175 9.27 -22.23 -12.53
N HIS A 176 10.43 -22.45 -11.93
CA HIS A 176 11.40 -21.42 -11.54
C HIS A 176 10.82 -20.33 -10.59
N HIS A 177 9.67 -20.56 -9.96
CA HIS A 177 9.12 -19.65 -8.95
C HIS A 177 9.98 -19.63 -7.69
N GLY A 178 10.30 -18.43 -7.23
CA GLY A 178 10.97 -18.19 -5.95
C GLY A 178 9.95 -17.74 -4.90
N TRP A 179 10.05 -18.25 -3.68
CA TRP A 179 9.20 -17.88 -2.55
C TRP A 179 10.02 -17.34 -1.39
N GLN A 180 9.51 -16.31 -0.70
CA GLN A 180 9.96 -15.92 0.63
C GLN A 180 8.92 -16.39 1.65
N LEU A 181 9.36 -17.08 2.68
CA LEU A 181 8.51 -17.61 3.76
C LEU A 181 9.04 -17.13 5.10
N ILE A 182 8.17 -16.59 5.97
CA ILE A 182 8.53 -16.31 7.37
C ILE A 182 7.88 -17.36 8.24
N ILE A 183 8.70 -18.08 8.99
CA ILE A 183 8.28 -19.22 9.80
C ILE A 183 8.71 -19.01 11.25
N HIS A 184 7.80 -19.22 12.20
CA HIS A 184 8.08 -19.14 13.64
C HIS A 184 9.15 -20.15 14.04
N ALA A 185 10.25 -19.69 14.65
CA ALA A 185 11.42 -20.51 14.89
C ALA A 185 11.20 -21.62 15.94
N GLY A 186 10.26 -21.46 16.87
CA GLY A 186 9.96 -22.45 17.90
C GLY A 186 8.86 -23.44 17.53
N THR A 187 7.85 -23.02 16.73
CA THR A 187 6.67 -23.86 16.44
C THR A 187 6.62 -24.39 15.00
N GLY A 188 7.39 -23.81 14.08
CA GLY A 188 7.29 -24.12 12.65
C GLY A 188 6.07 -23.53 11.94
N GLN A 189 5.28 -22.70 12.62
CA GLN A 189 4.11 -22.05 12.04
C GLN A 189 4.52 -21.06 10.95
N LEU A 190 3.85 -21.11 9.78
CA LEU A 190 4.00 -20.11 8.72
C LEU A 190 3.36 -18.80 9.17
N LEU A 191 4.15 -17.72 9.15
CA LEU A 191 3.73 -16.37 9.51
C LEU A 191 3.53 -15.47 8.27
N LEU A 192 4.28 -15.73 7.18
CA LEU A 192 4.20 -14.99 5.90
C LEU A 192 4.73 -15.82 4.72
N LYS A 193 4.19 -15.59 3.47
CA LYS A 193 4.65 -16.20 2.20
C LYS A 193 4.65 -15.19 1.06
N HIS A 194 5.72 -15.10 0.23
CA HIS A 194 5.96 -14.11 -0.83
C HIS A 194 6.79 -14.64 -2.04
N SER A 195 6.61 -14.16 -3.32
CA SER A 195 7.25 -14.66 -4.57
C SER A 195 8.35 -13.76 -5.21
N LEU A 196 9.31 -14.33 -6.02
CA LEU A 196 10.55 -13.64 -6.49
C LEU A 196 11.06 -14.07 -7.90
N MET A 197 10.94 -13.31 -9.05
CA MET A 197 11.54 -13.65 -10.39
C MET A 197 11.86 -12.52 -11.40
N THR A 198 12.83 -12.72 -12.36
CA THR A 198 13.14 -11.87 -13.55
C THR A 198 14.05 -12.48 -14.64
N THR A 199 13.91 -12.12 -15.99
CA THR A 199 14.86 -12.27 -17.14
C THR A 199 14.57 -11.39 -18.38
N LYS A 200 15.51 -11.22 -19.40
CA LYS A 200 15.41 -10.29 -20.54
C LYS A 200 15.68 -10.95 -21.92
N ALA A 201 14.99 -10.50 -23.02
CA ALA A 201 15.09 -10.96 -24.43
C ALA A 201 15.02 -9.80 -25.45
N SER A 202 15.19 -10.05 -26.80
CA SER A 202 15.04 -9.02 -27.85
C SER A 202 13.56 -8.69 -28.11
N THR A 203 13.23 -7.43 -28.44
CA THR A 203 11.86 -6.95 -28.59
C THR A 203 11.62 -6.20 -29.91
N GLU A 204 10.40 -6.33 -30.47
CA GLU A 204 9.90 -5.61 -31.65
C GLU A 204 8.49 -5.10 -31.38
N ASP A 205 8.04 -4.06 -32.08
CA ASP A 205 6.65 -3.56 -31.94
C ASP A 205 5.69 -4.44 -32.75
N GLY A 206 4.48 -4.65 -32.19
CA GLY A 206 3.37 -5.32 -32.86
C GLY A 206 2.15 -4.43 -32.96
N LYS A 207 1.00 -5.03 -33.37
CA LYS A 207 -0.31 -4.35 -33.42
C LYS A 207 -1.40 -5.24 -32.83
N GLY A 208 -2.46 -4.62 -32.29
CA GLY A 208 -3.62 -5.36 -31.78
C GLY A 208 -4.86 -4.51 -31.74
N PHE A 209 -6.01 -5.19 -31.51
CA PHE A 209 -7.27 -4.54 -31.16
C PHE A 209 -7.40 -4.44 -29.65
N ILE A 210 -7.97 -3.32 -29.21
CA ILE A 210 -8.30 -3.06 -27.81
C ILE A 210 -9.63 -2.29 -27.70
N PHE A 211 -10.23 -2.29 -26.52
CA PHE A 211 -11.13 -1.23 -26.07
C PHE A 211 -10.33 -0.13 -25.36
N ASN A 212 -10.75 1.15 -25.45
CA ASN A 212 -9.98 2.26 -24.87
C ASN A 212 -10.86 3.45 -24.45
N PRO A 213 -11.30 3.59 -23.19
CA PRO A 213 -11.02 2.67 -22.09
C PRO A 213 -11.89 1.40 -22.09
N ASP A 214 -13.12 1.49 -22.55
CA ASP A 214 -14.12 0.44 -22.60
C ASP A 214 -15.12 0.69 -23.75
N PRO A 215 -15.92 -0.31 -24.19
CA PRO A 215 -16.78 -0.16 -25.34
C PRO A 215 -17.98 0.77 -25.12
N LEU A 216 -18.49 0.89 -23.89
CA LEU A 216 -19.63 1.77 -23.60
C LEU A 216 -19.23 3.24 -23.61
N THR A 217 -18.07 3.54 -23.04
CA THR A 217 -17.50 4.89 -23.03
C THR A 217 -17.17 5.37 -24.44
N VAL A 218 -16.57 4.52 -25.27
CA VAL A 218 -16.29 4.84 -26.69
C VAL A 218 -17.59 5.03 -27.47
N GLY A 219 -18.56 4.14 -27.28
CA GLY A 219 -19.88 4.19 -27.94
C GLY A 219 -20.81 5.26 -27.38
N GLN A 220 -20.46 5.91 -26.27
CA GLN A 220 -21.27 6.88 -25.53
C GLN A 220 -22.67 6.37 -25.18
N VAL A 221 -22.76 5.12 -24.71
CA VAL A 221 -24.00 4.46 -24.30
C VAL A 221 -23.93 4.00 -22.85
N PHE A 222 -25.10 3.79 -22.25
CA PHE A 222 -25.21 3.17 -20.93
C PHE A 222 -25.45 1.67 -21.09
N TYR A 223 -24.89 0.88 -20.19
CA TYR A 223 -25.19 -0.54 -20.13
C TYR A 223 -26.71 -0.77 -20.08
N GLN A 224 -27.18 -1.68 -20.88
CA GLN A 224 -28.60 -2.07 -20.90
C GLN A 224 -28.70 -3.56 -21.17
N LYS A 225 -29.17 -4.30 -20.19
CA LYS A 225 -29.39 -5.73 -20.28
C LYS A 225 -30.21 -6.09 -21.53
N ASN A 226 -29.82 -7.16 -22.22
CA ASN A 226 -30.45 -7.66 -23.47
C ASN A 226 -30.39 -6.68 -24.65
N SER A 227 -29.50 -5.70 -24.63
CA SER A 227 -29.23 -4.82 -25.79
C SER A 227 -28.02 -5.34 -26.59
N PRO A 228 -27.74 -4.77 -27.78
CA PRO A 228 -26.52 -5.10 -28.53
C PRO A 228 -25.22 -4.68 -27.83
N TYR A 229 -25.29 -3.82 -26.83
CA TYR A 229 -24.19 -3.34 -26.03
C TYR A 229 -24.21 -3.85 -24.57
N ALA A 230 -24.96 -4.94 -24.33
CA ALA A 230 -24.81 -5.76 -23.13
C ALA A 230 -23.67 -6.78 -23.33
N ASP A 231 -23.19 -7.37 -22.28
CA ASP A 231 -22.13 -8.37 -22.34
C ASP A 231 -22.47 -9.53 -23.26
N ASN A 232 -23.67 -10.10 -23.16
CA ASN A 232 -24.19 -11.16 -24.04
C ASN A 232 -23.29 -12.41 -24.10
N ASP A 233 -22.63 -12.77 -22.97
CA ASP A 233 -21.79 -13.96 -22.86
C ASP A 233 -20.66 -13.93 -23.91
N ASP A 234 -19.86 -12.85 -23.93
CA ASP A 234 -18.71 -12.56 -24.78
C ASP A 234 -18.99 -12.54 -26.30
N GLN A 235 -20.24 -12.46 -26.70
CA GLN A 235 -20.57 -12.42 -28.13
C GLN A 235 -20.12 -11.10 -28.77
N ASP A 236 -19.27 -11.21 -29.79
CA ASP A 236 -18.94 -10.08 -30.66
C ASP A 236 -20.09 -9.74 -31.61
N ASN A 237 -20.32 -8.46 -31.84
CA ASN A 237 -21.35 -7.98 -32.74
C ASN A 237 -20.99 -6.63 -33.37
N ALA A 238 -21.84 -6.08 -34.23
CA ALA A 238 -21.58 -4.83 -34.95
C ALA A 238 -21.36 -3.62 -34.03
N PHE A 239 -21.94 -3.61 -32.81
CA PHE A 239 -21.67 -2.54 -31.84
C PHE A 239 -20.22 -2.62 -31.35
N PHE A 240 -19.77 -3.77 -30.83
CA PHE A 240 -18.42 -3.95 -30.32
C PHE A 240 -17.37 -3.80 -31.42
N GLN A 241 -17.64 -4.33 -32.63
CA GLN A 241 -16.76 -4.18 -33.80
C GLN A 241 -16.47 -2.72 -34.15
N ALA A 242 -17.40 -1.81 -33.87
CA ALA A 242 -17.22 -0.38 -34.08
C ALA A 242 -16.38 0.30 -32.99
N GLN A 243 -16.17 -0.36 -31.85
CA GLN A 243 -15.42 0.20 -30.72
C GLN A 243 -13.95 -0.24 -30.66
N TYR A 244 -13.55 -1.25 -31.42
CA TYR A 244 -12.14 -1.67 -31.45
C TYR A 244 -11.23 -0.58 -31.98
N GLN A 245 -10.16 -0.33 -31.24
CA GLN A 245 -9.08 0.56 -31.66
C GLN A 245 -7.84 -0.24 -32.04
N THR A 246 -7.27 0.04 -33.21
CA THR A 246 -5.98 -0.52 -33.62
C THR A 246 -4.87 0.26 -32.94
N VAL A 247 -4.05 -0.42 -32.16
CA VAL A 247 -2.93 0.19 -31.42
C VAL A 247 -1.59 -0.47 -31.76
N THR A 248 -0.50 0.22 -31.42
CA THR A 248 0.84 -0.35 -31.44
C THR A 248 1.15 -0.97 -30.08
N LEU A 249 1.47 -2.26 -30.06
CA LEU A 249 1.96 -2.98 -28.90
C LEU A 249 3.48 -2.84 -28.84
N LYS A 250 3.98 -2.13 -27.85
CA LYS A 250 5.40 -1.77 -27.76
C LYS A 250 6.23 -2.91 -27.18
N GLY A 251 7.40 -3.14 -27.80
CA GLY A 251 8.46 -3.94 -27.21
C GLY A 251 8.14 -5.42 -27.01
N LEU A 252 7.35 -6.03 -27.90
CA LEU A 252 7.00 -7.45 -27.83
C LEU A 252 8.23 -8.34 -27.98
N LYS A 253 8.35 -9.34 -27.10
CA LYS A 253 9.38 -10.36 -27.21
C LYS A 253 9.19 -11.19 -28.47
N ARG A 254 10.27 -11.36 -29.22
CA ARG A 254 10.31 -12.18 -30.43
C ARG A 254 11.47 -13.17 -30.38
N ASP A 255 11.17 -14.43 -30.60
CA ASP A 255 12.13 -15.46 -31.01
C ASP A 255 11.73 -16.05 -32.37
N SER A 256 11.02 -17.17 -32.45
CA SER A 256 10.37 -17.68 -33.66
C SER A 256 8.95 -17.14 -33.84
N ILE A 257 8.31 -16.71 -32.75
CA ILE A 257 6.97 -16.11 -32.71
C ILE A 257 6.98 -14.90 -31.78
N TYR A 258 6.03 -13.98 -31.99
CA TYR A 258 5.79 -12.87 -31.08
C TYR A 258 4.97 -13.31 -29.87
N ARG A 259 5.33 -12.82 -28.68
CA ARG A 259 4.60 -13.00 -27.43
C ARG A 259 4.27 -11.66 -26.82
N LEU A 260 3.17 -11.61 -26.07
CA LEU A 260 2.78 -10.45 -25.26
C LEU A 260 3.65 -10.39 -23.99
N GLU A 261 4.94 -10.31 -24.20
CA GLU A 261 5.99 -10.13 -23.20
C GLU A 261 6.86 -8.94 -23.62
N GLY A 262 6.98 -7.93 -22.75
CA GLY A 262 7.73 -6.70 -23.06
C GLY A 262 8.50 -6.15 -21.87
N ASP A 263 8.81 -4.86 -21.93
CA ASP A 263 9.57 -4.18 -20.87
C ASP A 263 8.83 -4.16 -19.53
N PHE A 264 7.49 -4.09 -19.54
CA PHE A 264 6.68 -3.86 -18.35
C PHE A 264 5.57 -4.89 -18.12
N VAL A 265 5.29 -5.75 -19.10
CA VAL A 265 4.19 -6.74 -19.04
C VAL A 265 4.67 -8.08 -19.54
N GLN A 266 4.20 -9.15 -18.91
CA GLN A 266 4.33 -10.52 -19.37
C GLN A 266 2.99 -11.24 -19.19
N ILE A 267 2.27 -11.50 -20.27
CA ILE A 267 1.05 -12.32 -20.23
C ILE A 267 1.45 -13.78 -20.01
N LYS A 268 0.81 -14.44 -19.04
CA LYS A 268 1.16 -15.80 -18.63
C LYS A 268 -0.02 -16.49 -17.97
N ASP A 269 -0.28 -17.74 -18.31
CA ASP A 269 -1.23 -18.61 -17.63
C ASP A 269 -0.64 -19.06 -16.27
N VAL A 270 -1.22 -18.59 -15.17
CA VAL A 270 -0.76 -18.81 -13.78
C VAL A 270 -1.79 -19.59 -12.97
N ASP A 271 -3.06 -19.19 -13.05
CA ASP A 271 -4.18 -19.76 -12.29
C ASP A 271 -5.18 -20.52 -13.17
N PRO A 272 -6.06 -21.38 -12.63
CA PRO A 272 -7.17 -21.94 -13.41
C PRO A 272 -8.29 -20.89 -13.65
N PRO A 273 -8.93 -20.94 -14.82
CA PRO A 273 -8.83 -21.92 -15.92
C PRO A 273 -7.53 -21.77 -16.71
N ARG A 274 -6.97 -22.89 -17.21
CA ARG A 274 -5.72 -22.88 -17.97
C ARG A 274 -5.97 -22.45 -19.42
N ILE A 275 -5.68 -21.18 -19.70
CA ILE A 275 -5.82 -20.56 -21.04
C ILE A 275 -4.44 -20.09 -21.50
N ALA A 276 -3.96 -20.67 -22.60
CA ALA A 276 -2.63 -20.34 -23.09
C ALA A 276 -2.58 -18.91 -23.63
N PRO A 277 -1.56 -18.10 -23.27
CA PRO A 277 -1.38 -16.74 -23.77
C PRO A 277 -1.35 -16.66 -25.29
N ALA A 278 -1.92 -15.59 -25.84
CA ALA A 278 -1.94 -15.32 -27.27
C ALA A 278 -0.52 -15.16 -27.83
N THR A 279 -0.31 -15.68 -29.04
CA THR A 279 0.94 -15.56 -29.80
C THR A 279 0.66 -15.16 -31.24
N SER A 280 1.67 -14.60 -31.93
CA SER A 280 1.55 -14.20 -33.35
C SER A 280 2.81 -14.55 -34.12
N THR A 281 2.67 -14.91 -35.38
CA THR A 281 3.80 -15.16 -36.28
C THR A 281 4.30 -13.90 -36.98
N ASP A 282 3.46 -12.87 -37.07
CA ASP A 282 3.73 -11.62 -37.82
C ASP A 282 3.64 -10.34 -36.95
N GLY A 283 3.41 -10.48 -35.63
CA GLY A 283 3.27 -9.37 -34.70
C GLY A 283 1.88 -8.74 -34.66
N ASN A 284 0.89 -9.33 -35.33
CA ASN A 284 -0.49 -8.87 -35.34
C ASN A 284 -1.35 -9.70 -34.36
N PHE A 285 -2.02 -9.01 -33.43
CA PHE A 285 -2.87 -9.58 -32.37
C PHE A 285 -4.29 -8.98 -32.49
N PHE A 286 -4.95 -9.24 -33.62
CA PHE A 286 -6.27 -8.71 -33.92
C PHE A 286 -7.35 -9.71 -33.50
N PHE A 287 -7.50 -9.86 -32.18
CA PHE A 287 -8.58 -10.64 -31.58
C PHE A 287 -9.80 -9.77 -31.33
N ASN A 288 -10.97 -10.36 -31.38
CA ASN A 288 -12.22 -9.75 -30.92
C ASN A 288 -12.59 -10.35 -29.56
N ARG A 289 -13.55 -9.75 -28.84
CA ARG A 289 -13.93 -10.13 -27.49
C ARG A 289 -14.49 -11.56 -27.32
N SER A 290 -14.86 -12.26 -28.40
CA SER A 290 -15.20 -13.68 -28.31
C SER A 290 -13.99 -14.61 -28.39
N GLN A 291 -12.81 -14.10 -28.31
CA GLN A 291 -11.54 -14.82 -28.43
C GLN A 291 -10.64 -14.45 -27.26
N SER A 292 -10.23 -15.42 -26.46
CA SER A 292 -9.42 -15.22 -25.25
C SER A 292 -8.10 -14.43 -25.43
N GLY A 293 -7.65 -14.23 -26.66
CA GLY A 293 -6.49 -13.36 -26.91
C GLY A 293 -6.81 -11.87 -26.82
N PHE A 294 -8.09 -11.46 -26.74
CA PHE A 294 -8.48 -10.05 -26.68
C PHE A 294 -8.11 -9.43 -25.33
N GLU A 295 -8.44 -10.10 -24.22
CA GLU A 295 -8.12 -9.68 -22.86
C GLU A 295 -6.60 -9.64 -22.63
N ASP A 296 -5.86 -10.61 -23.21
CA ASP A 296 -4.39 -10.61 -23.20
C ASP A 296 -3.83 -9.32 -23.83
N VAL A 297 -4.37 -8.90 -24.98
CA VAL A 297 -3.94 -7.69 -25.70
C VAL A 297 -4.32 -6.43 -24.94
N ASN A 298 -5.53 -6.37 -24.39
CA ASN A 298 -6.02 -5.25 -23.57
C ASN A 298 -5.13 -5.06 -22.35
N CYS A 299 -4.91 -6.11 -21.56
CA CYS A 299 -4.05 -6.08 -20.38
C CYS A 299 -2.64 -5.64 -20.74
N TYR A 300 -2.05 -6.20 -21.80
CA TYR A 300 -0.71 -5.80 -22.23
C TYR A 300 -0.65 -4.31 -22.56
N TYR A 301 -1.57 -3.80 -23.38
CA TYR A 301 -1.55 -2.42 -23.86
C TYR A 301 -1.75 -1.41 -22.75
N HIS A 302 -2.76 -1.59 -21.90
CA HIS A 302 -3.10 -0.60 -20.87
C HIS A 302 -2.04 -0.51 -19.79
N ILE A 303 -1.50 -1.64 -19.34
CA ILE A 303 -0.41 -1.67 -18.36
C ILE A 303 0.88 -1.06 -18.94
N ASP A 304 1.29 -1.45 -20.15
CA ASP A 304 2.48 -0.90 -20.78
C ASP A 304 2.35 0.61 -21.01
N THR A 305 1.19 1.07 -21.46
CA THR A 305 0.90 2.49 -21.68
C THR A 305 0.96 3.30 -20.40
N TRP A 306 0.32 2.81 -19.33
CA TRP A 306 0.32 3.49 -18.04
C TRP A 306 1.73 3.51 -17.41
N GLN A 307 2.45 2.41 -17.46
CA GLN A 307 3.82 2.35 -16.94
C GLN A 307 4.77 3.29 -17.69
N ARG A 308 4.64 3.42 -19.02
CA ARG A 308 5.42 4.41 -19.79
C ARG A 308 5.08 5.84 -19.38
N TYR A 309 3.82 6.14 -19.07
CA TYR A 309 3.43 7.43 -18.52
C TYR A 309 4.04 7.68 -17.14
N VAL A 310 4.01 6.69 -16.24
CA VAL A 310 4.70 6.76 -14.93
C VAL A 310 6.20 7.05 -15.10
N GLN A 311 6.87 6.41 -16.07
CA GLN A 311 8.26 6.68 -16.41
C GLN A 311 8.48 8.12 -16.91
N GLN A 312 7.58 8.65 -17.76
CA GLN A 312 7.63 10.03 -18.28
C GLN A 312 7.47 11.07 -17.15
N LEU A 313 6.68 10.78 -16.12
CA LEU A 313 6.58 11.62 -14.92
C LEU A 313 7.85 11.64 -14.07
N GLY A 314 8.85 10.81 -14.39
CA GLY A 314 10.16 10.76 -13.76
C GLY A 314 10.35 9.62 -12.75
N TYR A 315 9.37 8.73 -12.58
CA TYR A 315 9.43 7.58 -11.67
C TYR A 315 10.04 6.35 -12.37
N THR A 316 11.23 6.52 -12.93
CA THR A 316 11.91 5.55 -13.80
C THR A 316 12.32 4.25 -13.09
N ASN A 317 12.30 4.22 -11.77
CA ASN A 317 12.62 3.04 -10.97
C ASN A 317 11.36 2.35 -10.37
N LEU A 318 10.18 2.96 -10.51
CA LEU A 318 8.95 2.39 -9.99
C LEU A 318 8.47 1.27 -10.91
N TYR A 319 8.48 0.05 -10.38
CA TYR A 319 8.13 -1.19 -11.09
C TYR A 319 8.78 -1.32 -12.49
N ASN A 320 10.05 -0.93 -12.61
CA ASN A 320 10.77 -0.92 -13.89
C ASN A 320 11.19 -2.34 -14.32
N ARG A 321 10.22 -3.23 -14.46
CA ARG A 321 10.34 -4.62 -14.92
C ARG A 321 8.99 -5.16 -15.36
N PRO A 322 8.93 -6.28 -16.12
CA PRO A 322 7.65 -6.90 -16.46
C PRO A 322 6.89 -7.37 -15.20
N ILE A 323 5.59 -7.04 -15.13
CA ILE A 323 4.65 -7.70 -14.25
C ILE A 323 4.04 -8.90 -14.97
N VAL A 324 3.91 -10.02 -14.26
CA VAL A 324 3.18 -11.18 -14.78
C VAL A 324 1.69 -10.90 -14.69
N VAL A 325 0.96 -11.22 -15.75
CA VAL A 325 -0.48 -10.99 -15.87
C VAL A 325 -1.14 -12.25 -16.38
N ASP A 326 -2.10 -12.76 -15.63
CA ASP A 326 -3.03 -13.80 -16.05
C ASP A 326 -4.39 -13.14 -16.37
N ALA A 327 -4.67 -12.96 -17.64
CA ALA A 327 -5.89 -12.27 -18.10
C ALA A 327 -7.18 -13.11 -17.88
N HIS A 328 -7.04 -14.40 -17.48
CA HIS A 328 -8.16 -15.35 -17.33
C HIS A 328 -8.02 -16.19 -16.04
N GLY A 329 -7.31 -15.69 -15.04
CA GLY A 329 -6.91 -16.47 -13.87
C GLY A 329 -8.03 -16.77 -12.86
N SER A 330 -9.28 -16.39 -13.16
CA SER A 330 -10.45 -16.69 -12.32
C SER A 330 -11.70 -16.78 -13.18
N VAL A 331 -12.61 -17.70 -12.83
CA VAL A 331 -13.98 -17.77 -13.39
C VAL A 331 -14.99 -16.90 -12.62
N ARG A 332 -14.51 -16.11 -11.65
CA ARG A 332 -15.34 -15.21 -10.86
C ARG A 332 -15.28 -13.81 -11.46
N ASP A 333 -16.31 -13.04 -11.22
CA ASP A 333 -16.36 -11.60 -11.41
C ASP A 333 -15.54 -10.92 -10.30
N ASN A 334 -14.20 -10.96 -10.43
CA ASN A 334 -13.25 -10.37 -9.48
C ASN A 334 -11.80 -10.51 -9.94
N SER A 335 -11.09 -9.42 -9.98
CA SER A 335 -9.65 -9.33 -10.25
C SER A 335 -8.83 -9.04 -9.00
N ALA A 336 -7.52 -9.24 -9.06
CA ALA A 336 -6.64 -8.94 -7.94
C ALA A 336 -5.16 -8.79 -8.35
N TYR A 337 -4.47 -7.87 -7.70
CA TYR A 337 -3.02 -7.94 -7.55
C TYR A 337 -2.65 -8.90 -6.42
N ILE A 338 -2.00 -9.99 -6.74
CA ILE A 338 -1.52 -10.99 -5.78
C ILE A 338 -0.17 -10.56 -5.22
N TRP A 339 -0.20 -9.82 -4.13
CA TRP A 339 0.97 -9.15 -3.56
C TRP A 339 2.08 -10.10 -3.07
N GLN A 340 1.73 -11.34 -2.65
CA GLN A 340 2.69 -12.35 -2.24
C GLN A 340 3.54 -12.82 -3.42
N ASP A 341 2.91 -12.98 -4.58
CA ASP A 341 3.48 -13.58 -5.79
C ASP A 341 3.81 -12.54 -6.87
N LYS A 342 3.37 -11.29 -6.63
CA LYS A 342 3.61 -10.10 -7.48
C LYS A 342 3.12 -10.28 -8.92
N TYR A 343 1.91 -10.78 -9.10
CA TYR A 343 1.25 -10.88 -10.40
C TYR A 343 -0.19 -10.34 -10.35
N LEU A 344 -0.73 -10.07 -11.52
CA LEU A 344 -2.14 -9.69 -11.69
C LEU A 344 -2.92 -10.90 -12.19
N THR A 345 -4.14 -11.05 -11.69
CA THR A 345 -5.10 -12.08 -12.15
C THR A 345 -6.43 -11.41 -12.40
N PHE A 346 -7.03 -11.69 -13.57
CA PHE A 346 -8.30 -11.11 -13.99
C PHE A 346 -9.39 -12.18 -14.04
N GLY A 347 -10.62 -11.77 -13.71
CA GLY A 347 -11.81 -12.61 -13.74
C GLY A 347 -12.47 -12.67 -15.11
N THR A 348 -13.17 -13.79 -15.39
CA THR A 348 -13.96 -14.00 -16.59
C THR A 348 -15.45 -14.22 -16.25
N GLY A 349 -15.88 -13.74 -15.10
CA GLY A 349 -17.26 -13.83 -14.66
C GLY A 349 -17.95 -12.47 -14.76
N GLY A 350 -19.19 -12.45 -15.17
CA GLY A 350 -19.85 -11.18 -15.49
C GLY A 350 -19.39 -10.67 -16.84
N VAL A 351 -18.93 -9.45 -16.92
CA VAL A 351 -18.07 -8.96 -18.00
C VAL A 351 -16.65 -9.43 -17.72
N ASP A 352 -15.90 -9.84 -18.72
CA ASP A 352 -14.49 -10.20 -18.52
C ASP A 352 -13.70 -8.97 -18.08
N ASP A 353 -13.12 -9.04 -16.86
CA ASP A 353 -12.41 -7.91 -16.21
C ASP A 353 -11.27 -7.36 -17.08
N GLY A 354 -10.64 -8.24 -17.90
CA GLY A 354 -9.59 -7.88 -18.85
C GLY A 354 -10.08 -7.07 -20.06
N GLU A 355 -11.38 -6.86 -20.23
CA GLU A 355 -11.97 -6.01 -21.29
C GLU A 355 -12.15 -4.55 -20.84
N ASP A 356 -12.08 -4.26 -19.56
CA ASP A 356 -12.24 -2.90 -19.01
C ASP A 356 -10.89 -2.33 -18.54
N ALA A 357 -10.45 -1.24 -19.17
CA ALA A 357 -9.20 -0.58 -18.79
C ALA A 357 -9.21 -0.07 -17.35
N ASP A 358 -10.39 0.25 -16.80
CA ASP A 358 -10.52 0.72 -15.44
C ASP A 358 -10.10 -0.38 -14.43
N VAL A 359 -10.51 -1.63 -14.66
CA VAL A 359 -10.10 -2.78 -13.85
C VAL A 359 -8.58 -3.02 -14.00
N ILE A 360 -8.09 -3.02 -15.24
CA ILE A 360 -6.69 -3.27 -15.55
C ILE A 360 -5.77 -2.25 -14.86
N ILE A 361 -6.12 -0.97 -14.93
CA ILE A 361 -5.33 0.12 -14.34
C ILE A 361 -5.43 0.09 -12.82
N HIS A 362 -6.60 -0.22 -12.25
CA HIS A 362 -6.79 -0.35 -10.81
C HIS A 362 -5.84 -1.41 -10.23
N GLU A 363 -5.90 -2.62 -10.73
CA GLU A 363 -5.07 -3.73 -10.25
C GLU A 363 -3.57 -3.47 -10.43
N TYR A 364 -3.19 -2.83 -11.52
CA TYR A 364 -1.79 -2.48 -11.73
C TYR A 364 -1.29 -1.44 -10.74
N ASN A 365 -2.13 -0.48 -10.32
CA ASN A 365 -1.72 0.52 -9.34
C ASN A 365 -1.54 -0.04 -7.93
N HIS A 366 -2.19 -1.16 -7.56
CA HIS A 366 -1.82 -1.92 -6.36
C HIS A 366 -0.37 -2.41 -6.41
N ALA A 367 0.10 -2.84 -7.60
CA ALA A 367 1.50 -3.24 -7.77
C ALA A 367 2.46 -2.04 -7.61
N LEU A 368 2.11 -0.86 -8.16
CA LEU A 368 2.90 0.36 -8.01
C LEU A 368 2.97 0.80 -6.54
N SER A 369 1.84 0.80 -5.83
CA SER A 369 1.76 1.12 -4.41
C SER A 369 2.62 0.19 -3.55
N ALA A 370 2.50 -1.13 -3.79
CA ALA A 370 3.29 -2.14 -3.08
C ALA A 370 4.80 -2.02 -3.35
N GLU A 371 5.19 -1.63 -4.56
CA GLU A 371 6.61 -1.45 -4.92
C GLU A 371 7.19 -0.15 -4.34
N ALA A 372 6.41 0.94 -4.33
CA ALA A 372 6.85 2.23 -3.80
C ALA A 372 7.07 2.20 -2.28
N SER A 373 6.22 1.50 -1.55
CA SER A 373 6.32 1.33 -0.09
C SER A 373 6.05 -0.12 0.32
N PRO A 374 7.05 -1.00 0.16
CA PRO A 374 6.91 -2.42 0.48
C PRO A 374 6.45 -2.64 1.93
N SER A 375 5.54 -3.59 2.12
CA SER A 375 4.96 -3.97 3.43
C SER A 375 4.19 -2.86 4.16
N SER A 376 3.82 -1.78 3.49
CA SER A 376 3.08 -0.67 4.09
C SER A 376 1.56 -0.86 4.07
N ASN A 377 1.01 -1.73 3.20
CA ASN A 377 -0.44 -1.89 3.03
C ASN A 377 -1.07 -2.74 4.15
N TYR A 378 -1.04 -2.16 5.36
CA TYR A 378 -1.56 -2.77 6.57
C TYR A 378 -2.32 -1.75 7.42
N GLY A 379 -3.50 -2.13 7.93
CA GLY A 379 -4.42 -1.24 8.63
C GLY A 379 -5.57 -0.78 7.76
N ARG A 380 -6.77 -0.68 8.34
CA ARG A 380 -8.02 -0.49 7.59
C ARG A 380 -8.09 0.79 6.76
N GLU A 381 -7.68 1.92 7.34
CA GLU A 381 -7.64 3.18 6.59
C GLU A 381 -6.55 3.15 5.53
N ARG A 382 -5.39 2.54 5.81
CA ARG A 382 -4.33 2.37 4.83
C ARG A 382 -4.77 1.50 3.64
N GLN A 383 -5.52 0.43 3.90
CA GLN A 383 -6.10 -0.40 2.84
C GLN A 383 -7.16 0.37 2.04
N ALA A 384 -8.02 1.15 2.70
CA ALA A 384 -8.99 2.00 2.00
C ALA A 384 -8.32 3.12 1.18
N LEU A 385 -7.18 3.66 1.65
CA LEU A 385 -6.34 4.58 0.87
C LEU A 385 -5.72 3.91 -0.36
N ASP A 386 -5.32 2.65 -0.24
CA ASP A 386 -4.78 1.87 -1.36
C ASP A 386 -5.84 1.67 -2.45
N GLU A 387 -7.06 1.28 -2.06
CA GLU A 387 -8.20 1.21 -2.98
C GLU A 387 -8.50 2.57 -3.62
N GLY A 388 -8.55 3.62 -2.80
CA GLY A 388 -8.89 4.96 -3.26
C GLY A 388 -7.86 5.60 -4.18
N ILE A 389 -6.57 5.30 -4.01
CA ILE A 389 -5.52 5.79 -4.91
C ILE A 389 -5.53 5.02 -6.24
N CYS A 390 -5.84 3.71 -6.22
CA CYS A 390 -6.02 2.92 -7.43
C CYS A 390 -7.23 3.42 -8.23
N ASP A 391 -8.38 3.63 -7.59
CA ASP A 391 -9.57 4.25 -8.21
C ASP A 391 -9.27 5.66 -8.78
N TYR A 392 -8.47 6.47 -8.08
CA TYR A 392 -8.04 7.78 -8.56
C TYR A 392 -7.22 7.67 -9.86
N PHE A 393 -6.21 6.82 -9.89
CA PHE A 393 -5.38 6.65 -11.10
C PHE A 393 -6.19 6.08 -12.26
N THR A 394 -7.14 5.19 -11.96
CA THR A 394 -8.14 4.68 -12.92
C THR A 394 -8.95 5.83 -13.51
N ALA A 395 -9.57 6.67 -12.67
CA ALA A 395 -10.32 7.85 -13.12
C ALA A 395 -9.45 8.82 -13.93
N SER A 396 -8.21 9.06 -13.47
CA SER A 396 -7.26 9.95 -14.17
C SER A 396 -6.83 9.40 -15.53
N TYR A 397 -6.71 8.07 -15.65
CA TYR A 397 -6.42 7.41 -16.92
C TYR A 397 -7.57 7.55 -17.90
N SER A 398 -8.76 7.10 -17.53
CA SER A 398 -9.92 7.01 -18.42
C SER A 398 -10.52 8.38 -18.75
N ARG A 399 -10.55 9.31 -17.80
CA ARG A 399 -11.01 10.68 -18.06
C ARG A 399 -10.14 11.42 -19.08
N ASN A 400 -8.84 11.13 -19.14
CA ASN A 400 -7.96 11.70 -20.16
C ASN A 400 -8.29 11.21 -21.58
N ILE A 401 -9.00 10.08 -21.70
CA ILE A 401 -9.43 9.49 -22.95
C ILE A 401 -10.83 10.00 -23.31
N SER A 402 -11.76 10.01 -22.34
CA SER A 402 -13.15 10.44 -22.54
C SER A 402 -13.73 11.14 -21.31
N GLU A 403 -14.48 12.21 -21.54
CA GLU A 403 -15.28 12.90 -20.49
C GLU A 403 -16.66 12.23 -20.29
N PHE A 404 -17.03 11.25 -21.13
CA PHE A 404 -18.31 10.58 -20.98
C PHE A 404 -18.32 9.71 -19.74
N ARG A 405 -19.24 10.00 -18.80
CA ARG A 405 -19.39 9.30 -17.51
C ARG A 405 -18.09 9.17 -16.69
N TRP A 406 -17.15 10.07 -16.86
CA TRP A 406 -15.80 9.97 -16.29
C TRP A 406 -15.75 9.67 -14.78
N ALA A 407 -16.82 9.96 -14.07
CA ALA A 407 -16.90 9.71 -12.62
C ALA A 407 -17.45 8.34 -12.25
N ASP A 408 -18.05 7.63 -13.20
CA ASP A 408 -18.47 6.25 -13.02
C ASP A 408 -17.29 5.35 -13.38
N LEU A 409 -16.68 4.71 -12.40
CA LEU A 409 -15.56 3.81 -12.60
C LEU A 409 -16.07 2.42 -12.98
N TYR A 410 -15.33 1.72 -13.85
CA TYR A 410 -15.72 0.39 -14.32
C TYR A 410 -17.05 0.45 -15.10
N THR A 411 -17.12 1.31 -16.11
CA THR A 411 -18.37 1.56 -16.83
C THR A 411 -18.84 0.38 -17.65
N TRP A 412 -17.94 -0.54 -18.00
CA TRP A 412 -18.24 -1.79 -18.71
C TRP A 412 -18.39 -2.96 -17.74
N ASP A 413 -17.41 -3.22 -16.91
CA ASP A 413 -17.43 -4.29 -15.93
C ASP A 413 -18.43 -4.06 -14.79
N GLY A 414 -18.62 -2.81 -14.33
CA GLY A 414 -19.59 -2.41 -13.31
C GLY A 414 -20.80 -1.65 -13.87
N HIS A 415 -21.62 -1.07 -12.98
CA HIS A 415 -22.85 -0.33 -13.31
C HIS A 415 -23.83 -1.12 -14.18
N ASN A 416 -23.85 -2.43 -14.02
CA ASN A 416 -24.63 -3.41 -14.80
C ASN A 416 -25.42 -4.35 -13.88
N GLU A 417 -25.88 -5.50 -14.40
CA GLU A 417 -26.60 -6.49 -13.58
C GLU A 417 -25.73 -7.30 -12.65
N PHE A 418 -24.39 -7.33 -12.86
CA PHE A 418 -23.48 -8.13 -12.09
C PHE A 418 -23.08 -7.39 -10.81
N TRP A 419 -22.68 -6.12 -10.93
CA TRP A 419 -22.39 -5.28 -9.77
C TRP A 419 -22.58 -3.77 -10.04
N LYS A 420 -22.57 -2.97 -8.95
CA LYS A 420 -22.95 -1.54 -9.00
C LYS A 420 -21.86 -0.60 -9.48
N GLY A 421 -20.64 -1.10 -9.70
CA GLY A 421 -19.49 -0.23 -9.96
C GLY A 421 -19.11 0.65 -8.78
N ARG A 422 -18.15 1.56 -9.02
CA ARG A 422 -17.70 2.59 -8.06
C ARG A 422 -17.80 3.98 -8.68
N THR A 423 -17.57 5.02 -7.87
CA THR A 423 -17.65 6.40 -8.35
C THR A 423 -16.55 7.28 -7.80
N ALA A 424 -16.00 8.15 -8.65
CA ALA A 424 -15.12 9.25 -8.28
C ALA A 424 -15.89 10.55 -7.95
N LYS A 425 -17.22 10.46 -7.72
CA LYS A 425 -18.10 11.53 -7.18
C LYS A 425 -18.90 11.04 -5.98
N PHE A 426 -18.21 10.47 -5.01
CA PHE A 426 -18.78 10.00 -3.77
C PHE A 426 -19.25 11.17 -2.91
N ASP A 427 -20.47 11.15 -2.41
CA ASP A 427 -21.16 12.30 -1.77
C ASP A 427 -20.99 12.36 -0.25
N GLN A 428 -20.46 11.30 0.39
CA GLN A 428 -20.25 11.27 1.83
C GLN A 428 -18.96 11.94 2.24
N LYS A 429 -18.95 12.54 3.44
CA LYS A 429 -17.75 13.10 4.05
C LYS A 429 -17.01 12.05 4.88
N TYR A 430 -15.75 12.36 5.23
CA TYR A 430 -14.86 11.45 5.96
C TYR A 430 -15.49 10.83 7.22
N ALA A 431 -16.17 11.66 8.07
CA ALA A 431 -16.81 11.17 9.28
C ALA A 431 -17.98 10.20 8.99
N GLU A 432 -18.68 10.35 7.89
CA GLU A 432 -19.80 9.51 7.47
C GLU A 432 -19.29 8.22 6.82
N ALA A 433 -18.34 8.35 5.90
CA ALA A 433 -17.69 7.24 5.21
C ALA A 433 -16.90 6.34 6.18
N GLY A 434 -16.26 6.92 7.21
CA GLY A 434 -15.54 6.19 8.24
C GLY A 434 -16.40 5.21 9.04
N ASN A 435 -17.73 5.42 9.12
CA ASN A 435 -18.63 4.45 9.71
C ASN A 435 -18.79 3.16 8.87
N GLN A 436 -18.36 3.20 7.60
CA GLN A 436 -18.40 2.09 6.64
C GLN A 436 -17.00 1.46 6.43
N ILE A 437 -16.07 1.69 7.33
CA ILE A 437 -14.66 1.25 7.22
C ILE A 437 -14.50 -0.28 7.06
N ASN A 438 -15.53 -1.07 7.32
CA ASN A 438 -15.51 -2.51 7.05
C ASN A 438 -15.54 -2.84 5.55
N THR A 439 -15.83 -1.85 4.70
CA THR A 439 -15.82 -1.94 3.24
C THR A 439 -14.78 -0.96 2.71
N ILE A 440 -13.53 -1.42 2.64
CA ILE A 440 -12.37 -0.59 2.22
C ILE A 440 -12.59 0.09 0.87
N HIS A 441 -13.24 -0.59 -0.07
CA HIS A 441 -13.59 -0.05 -1.39
C HIS A 441 -14.56 1.14 -1.30
N ILE A 442 -15.63 1.04 -0.47
CA ILE A 442 -16.59 2.16 -0.31
C ILE A 442 -15.88 3.35 0.33
N PHE A 443 -15.05 3.11 1.35
CA PHE A 443 -14.31 4.18 2.00
C PHE A 443 -13.24 4.79 1.06
N GLY A 444 -12.61 3.97 0.20
CA GLY A 444 -11.65 4.42 -0.82
C GLY A 444 -12.23 5.41 -1.83
N GLN A 445 -13.52 5.29 -2.20
CA GLN A 445 -14.17 6.24 -3.13
C GLN A 445 -14.12 7.70 -2.65
N LEU A 446 -14.09 7.94 -1.32
CA LEU A 446 -13.89 9.28 -0.78
C LEU A 446 -12.52 9.84 -1.19
N TRP A 447 -11.46 9.03 -1.11
CA TRP A 447 -10.11 9.44 -1.51
C TRP A 447 -10.04 9.72 -3.00
N ALA A 448 -10.54 8.80 -3.84
CA ALA A 448 -10.60 8.98 -5.28
C ALA A 448 -11.34 10.27 -5.68
N THR A 449 -12.49 10.52 -5.03
CA THR A 449 -13.27 11.75 -5.24
C THR A 449 -12.49 13.00 -4.86
N ALA A 450 -11.83 13.01 -3.70
CA ALA A 450 -11.03 14.14 -3.27
C ALA A 450 -9.87 14.40 -4.25
N MET A 451 -9.16 13.36 -4.65
CA MET A 451 -8.04 13.47 -5.59
C MET A 451 -8.48 13.93 -6.97
N MET A 452 -9.63 13.45 -7.50
CA MET A 452 -10.17 13.92 -8.78
C MET A 452 -10.61 15.40 -8.73
N ARG A 453 -11.10 15.89 -7.61
CA ARG A 453 -11.36 17.32 -7.41
C ARG A 453 -10.08 18.15 -7.40
N VAL A 454 -8.99 17.62 -6.81
CA VAL A 454 -7.67 18.27 -6.90
C VAL A 454 -7.16 18.23 -8.34
N TRP A 455 -7.30 17.10 -9.03
CA TRP A 455 -6.97 16.94 -10.46
C TRP A 455 -7.64 18.01 -11.34
N GLU A 456 -8.93 18.32 -11.09
CA GLU A 456 -9.65 19.42 -11.77
C GLU A 456 -9.03 20.80 -11.51
N GLY A 457 -8.49 21.00 -10.30
CA GLY A 457 -7.91 22.30 -9.90
C GLY A 457 -6.49 22.53 -10.38
N ILE A 458 -5.65 21.48 -10.46
CA ILE A 458 -4.21 21.61 -10.76
C ILE A 458 -3.76 20.92 -12.04
N GLY A 459 -4.65 20.13 -12.66
CA GLY A 459 -4.39 19.36 -13.89
C GLY A 459 -3.77 17.99 -13.64
N LYS A 460 -3.97 17.10 -14.63
CA LYS A 460 -3.59 15.67 -14.60
C LYS A 460 -2.14 15.46 -14.18
N GLU A 461 -1.20 16.00 -14.94
CA GLU A 461 0.22 15.71 -14.78
C GLU A 461 0.75 16.06 -13.38
N ALA A 462 0.35 17.24 -12.87
CA ALA A 462 0.78 17.69 -11.56
C ALA A 462 0.17 16.80 -10.45
N CYS A 463 -1.12 16.50 -10.54
CA CYS A 463 -1.83 15.70 -9.56
C CYS A 463 -1.30 14.26 -9.54
N ASP A 464 -1.20 13.59 -10.70
CA ASP A 464 -0.67 12.23 -10.81
C ASP A 464 0.78 12.14 -10.30
N LYS A 465 1.60 13.13 -10.61
CA LYS A 465 3.00 13.17 -10.17
C LYS A 465 3.12 13.34 -8.65
N ILE A 466 2.27 14.16 -8.04
CA ILE A 466 2.22 14.32 -6.57
C ILE A 466 1.71 13.02 -5.93
N ALA A 467 0.68 12.41 -6.50
CA ALA A 467 0.12 11.15 -6.01
C ALA A 467 1.15 9.99 -6.07
N LEU A 468 1.87 9.86 -7.18
CA LEU A 468 2.97 8.88 -7.29
C LEU A 468 4.10 9.15 -6.28
N GLN A 469 4.39 10.42 -5.97
CA GLN A 469 5.39 10.76 -4.95
C GLN A 469 4.91 10.35 -3.55
N GLU A 470 3.64 10.54 -3.26
CA GLU A 470 3.05 10.13 -1.97
C GLU A 470 3.17 8.62 -1.74
N LEU A 471 2.98 7.77 -2.77
CA LEU A 471 3.12 6.32 -2.63
C LEU A 471 4.43 5.89 -1.98
N TYR A 472 5.53 6.60 -2.23
CA TYR A 472 6.83 6.30 -1.62
C TYR A 472 6.91 6.62 -0.13
N MET A 473 5.97 7.43 0.38
CA MET A 473 5.98 7.92 1.76
C MET A 473 5.01 7.16 2.67
N ASN A 474 4.27 6.20 2.12
CA ASN A 474 3.26 5.43 2.83
C ASN A 474 3.84 4.51 3.91
N ALA A 475 3.13 4.40 5.02
CA ALA A 475 3.45 3.53 6.15
C ALA A 475 2.22 2.72 6.60
N THR A 476 2.48 1.69 7.40
CA THR A 476 1.40 0.88 8.01
C THR A 476 0.52 1.74 8.92
N ASN A 477 -0.77 1.41 8.99
CA ASN A 477 -1.76 2.02 9.90
C ASN A 477 -1.92 3.55 9.76
N MET A 478 -1.49 4.12 8.64
CA MET A 478 -1.72 5.54 8.38
C MET A 478 -3.20 5.83 8.14
N THR A 479 -3.62 7.03 8.50
CA THR A 479 -5.00 7.52 8.32
C THR A 479 -5.12 8.35 7.04
N PHE A 480 -6.35 8.66 6.63
CA PHE A 480 -6.60 9.61 5.53
C PHE A 480 -5.99 11.00 5.83
N THR A 481 -5.99 11.42 7.09
CA THR A 481 -5.35 12.68 7.49
C THR A 481 -3.83 12.63 7.32
N ASP A 482 -3.19 11.50 7.66
CA ASP A 482 -1.75 11.31 7.42
C ASP A 482 -1.43 11.38 5.93
N ALA A 483 -2.19 10.67 5.09
CA ALA A 483 -2.04 10.69 3.63
C ALA A 483 -2.24 12.10 3.05
N ALA A 484 -3.24 12.85 3.54
CA ALA A 484 -3.46 14.23 3.13
C ALA A 484 -2.26 15.14 3.46
N HIS A 485 -1.62 14.95 4.61
CA HIS A 485 -0.38 15.65 4.93
C HIS A 485 0.79 15.22 4.02
N LEU A 486 0.89 13.93 3.68
CA LEU A 486 1.91 13.44 2.75
C LEU A 486 1.72 13.99 1.33
N MET A 487 0.47 14.22 0.88
CA MET A 487 0.21 14.92 -0.38
C MET A 487 0.75 16.35 -0.38
N LEU A 488 0.60 17.09 0.75
CA LEU A 488 1.18 18.43 0.89
C LEU A 488 2.72 18.39 0.90
N ASP A 489 3.30 17.38 1.53
CA ASP A 489 4.74 17.17 1.54
C ASP A 489 5.26 16.81 0.14
N ALA A 490 4.53 15.95 -0.60
CA ALA A 490 4.85 15.60 -1.98
C ALA A 490 4.80 16.83 -2.92
N ASP A 491 3.76 17.67 -2.79
CA ASP A 491 3.69 18.95 -3.52
C ASP A 491 4.86 19.88 -3.15
N THR A 492 5.21 19.94 -1.87
CA THR A 492 6.35 20.75 -1.42
C THR A 492 7.67 20.25 -2.00
N LEU A 493 7.86 18.93 -2.05
CA LEU A 493 9.06 18.29 -2.62
C LEU A 493 9.20 18.54 -4.12
N LEU A 494 8.11 18.42 -4.85
CA LEU A 494 8.11 18.47 -6.32
C LEU A 494 7.92 19.89 -6.86
N TYR A 495 7.07 20.68 -6.20
CA TYR A 495 6.57 21.95 -6.72
C TYR A 495 6.68 23.12 -5.71
N GLN A 496 7.43 22.95 -4.61
CA GLN A 496 7.64 23.98 -3.57
C GLN A 496 6.32 24.47 -2.93
N GLY A 497 5.32 23.58 -2.84
CA GLY A 497 4.02 23.87 -2.24
C GLY A 497 3.07 24.67 -3.15
N LYS A 498 3.35 24.76 -4.43
CA LYS A 498 2.55 25.54 -5.41
C LYS A 498 1.07 25.15 -5.42
N HIS A 499 0.74 23.90 -5.21
CA HIS A 499 -0.61 23.37 -5.32
C HIS A 499 -1.25 23.07 -3.97
N SER A 500 -0.51 23.25 -2.87
CA SER A 500 -0.93 22.87 -1.50
C SER A 500 -2.28 23.46 -1.10
N MET A 501 -2.60 24.69 -1.54
CA MET A 501 -3.89 25.31 -1.20
C MET A 501 -5.08 24.60 -1.83
N GLU A 502 -4.97 24.04 -3.05
CA GLU A 502 -6.05 23.26 -3.66
C GLU A 502 -6.26 21.93 -2.91
N PHE A 503 -5.20 21.23 -2.53
CA PHE A 503 -5.28 20.06 -1.66
C PHE A 503 -5.98 20.38 -0.34
N ILE A 504 -5.54 21.44 0.35
CA ILE A 504 -6.12 21.84 1.64
C ILE A 504 -7.61 22.16 1.49
N LYS A 505 -7.99 22.94 0.48
CA LYS A 505 -9.39 23.29 0.21
C LYS A 505 -10.25 22.03 0.04
N VAL A 506 -9.81 21.09 -0.80
CA VAL A 506 -10.56 19.85 -1.07
C VAL A 506 -10.62 18.97 0.17
N PHE A 507 -9.50 18.71 0.85
CA PHE A 507 -9.46 17.85 2.04
C PHE A 507 -10.22 18.45 3.23
N CYS A 508 -10.29 19.77 3.34
CA CYS A 508 -11.19 20.44 4.28
C CYS A 508 -12.66 20.22 3.93
N ASP A 509 -13.00 20.36 2.65
CA ASP A 509 -14.40 20.25 2.21
C ASP A 509 -14.95 18.83 2.38
N VAL A 510 -14.15 17.80 2.10
CA VAL A 510 -14.53 16.39 2.33
C VAL A 510 -14.36 15.95 3.79
N GLY A 511 -13.81 16.79 4.67
CA GLY A 511 -13.70 16.57 6.11
C GLY A 511 -12.52 15.69 6.54
N ILE A 512 -11.54 15.43 5.66
CA ILE A 512 -10.28 14.73 5.99
C ILE A 512 -9.43 15.56 6.94
N PHE A 513 -9.31 16.87 6.70
CA PHE A 513 -8.75 17.80 7.67
C PHE A 513 -9.82 18.30 8.64
N ASP A 514 -9.46 18.45 9.90
CA ASP A 514 -10.37 18.92 10.94
C ASP A 514 -10.75 20.41 10.76
N THR A 515 -11.90 20.79 11.33
CA THR A 515 -12.44 22.17 11.23
C THR A 515 -11.49 23.21 11.84
N ALA A 516 -10.66 22.86 12.83
CA ALA A 516 -9.74 23.80 13.45
C ALA A 516 -8.57 24.10 12.52
N PHE A 517 -8.01 23.08 11.87
CA PHE A 517 -6.99 23.23 10.83
C PHE A 517 -7.52 24.10 9.67
N CYS A 518 -8.70 23.77 9.15
CA CYS A 518 -9.31 24.46 8.00
C CYS A 518 -9.59 25.94 8.29
N LYS A 519 -10.07 26.26 9.49
CA LYS A 519 -10.31 27.64 9.90
C LYS A 519 -9.02 28.46 10.05
N ARG A 520 -7.91 27.85 10.49
CA ARG A 520 -6.61 28.54 10.57
C ARG A 520 -6.10 28.93 9.19
N VAL A 521 -6.12 27.99 8.25
CA VAL A 521 -5.69 28.25 6.88
C VAL A 521 -6.53 29.34 6.21
N SER A 522 -7.86 29.32 6.39
CA SER A 522 -8.78 30.32 5.82
C SER A 522 -8.57 31.74 6.38
N ARG A 523 -7.96 31.88 7.56
CA ARG A 523 -7.65 33.20 8.17
C ARG A 523 -6.33 33.80 7.72
N GLY A 524 -5.57 33.09 6.87
CA GLY A 524 -4.24 33.51 6.44
C GLY A 524 -3.18 33.36 7.54
N ASP A 525 -3.50 32.63 8.60
CA ASP A 525 -2.53 32.25 9.66
C ASP A 525 -1.62 31.15 9.08
N GLY A 526 -0.67 31.58 8.28
CA GLY A 526 0.28 30.88 7.40
C GLY A 526 0.40 29.36 7.54
N VAL A 527 0.51 28.69 6.40
CA VAL A 527 0.80 27.26 6.24
C VAL A 527 2.10 26.85 6.97
N ASP A 528 2.94 27.81 7.32
CA ASP A 528 4.20 27.65 8.06
C ASP A 528 4.03 27.47 9.58
N ARG A 529 2.83 27.63 10.14
CA ARG A 529 2.57 27.30 11.54
C ARG A 529 2.10 25.85 11.66
N ILE A 530 3.04 25.03 12.00
CA ILE A 530 3.02 23.62 12.35
C ILE A 530 1.66 23.17 12.91
N ALA A 531 1.06 22.12 12.32
CA ALA A 531 -0.10 21.46 12.91
C ALA A 531 0.31 20.84 14.25
N ILE A 532 -0.03 21.53 15.35
CA ILE A 532 0.24 21.06 16.70
C ILE A 532 -0.70 19.88 16.97
N SER A 533 -0.16 18.68 17.09
CA SER A 533 -0.92 17.48 17.47
C SER A 533 -0.40 16.93 18.80
N LEU A 534 -1.33 16.56 19.67
CA LEU A 534 -1.06 15.87 20.93
C LEU A 534 -1.20 14.37 20.72
N TYR A 535 -0.09 13.62 20.86
CA TYR A 535 -0.11 12.17 20.61
C TYR A 535 0.78 11.40 21.61
N PRO A 536 0.39 10.20 22.04
CA PRO A 536 -0.93 9.59 21.89
C PRO A 536 -2.00 10.32 22.72
N ASN A 537 -3.26 10.25 22.30
CA ASN A 537 -4.38 10.77 23.08
C ASN A 537 -5.64 9.94 22.77
N PRO A 538 -6.09 9.03 23.65
CA PRO A 538 -5.67 8.85 25.07
C PRO A 538 -4.26 8.30 25.28
N ASN A 539 -3.70 8.49 26.48
CA ASN A 539 -2.38 7.97 26.86
C ASN A 539 -2.26 7.71 28.39
N GLU A 540 -1.14 7.12 28.80
CA GLU A 540 -0.83 6.75 30.19
C GLU A 540 -0.06 7.86 30.96
N GLY A 541 0.00 9.07 30.44
CA GLY A 541 0.64 10.21 31.13
C GLY A 541 1.87 10.78 30.43
N ILE A 542 2.17 10.30 29.23
CA ILE A 542 3.24 10.84 28.38
C ILE A 542 2.64 11.14 26.99
N ALA A 543 2.84 12.35 26.50
CA ALA A 543 2.40 12.73 25.17
C ALA A 543 3.47 13.57 24.44
N TYR A 544 3.43 13.52 23.14
CA TYR A 544 4.33 14.27 22.26
C TYR A 544 3.58 15.43 21.59
N LEU A 545 4.27 16.55 21.46
CA LEU A 545 3.81 17.73 20.74
C LEU A 545 4.80 18.09 19.63
N SER A 546 4.35 18.03 18.38
CA SER A 546 5.20 18.36 17.25
C SER A 546 5.47 19.87 17.16
N GLY A 547 6.74 20.24 16.88
CA GLY A 547 7.14 21.58 16.45
C GLY A 547 7.06 22.72 17.48
N LEU A 548 7.00 22.40 18.77
CA LEU A 548 6.77 23.37 19.84
C LEU A 548 7.91 23.41 20.86
N ASN A 549 9.11 23.10 20.47
CA ASN A 549 10.28 23.19 21.35
C ASN A 549 10.41 24.61 21.93
N ASN A 550 10.73 24.68 23.22
CA ASN A 550 10.85 25.91 24.02
C ASN A 550 9.53 26.69 24.25
N HIS A 551 8.37 26.14 23.87
CA HIS A 551 7.09 26.76 24.22
C HIS A 551 6.67 26.37 25.65
N LYS A 552 6.08 27.33 26.35
CA LYS A 552 5.48 27.10 27.67
C LYS A 552 4.16 26.33 27.50
N TYR A 553 3.90 25.38 28.39
CA TYR A 553 2.61 24.69 28.44
C TYR A 553 1.99 24.73 29.84
N SER A 554 0.67 24.57 29.92
CA SER A 554 -0.04 24.29 31.15
C SER A 554 -1.05 23.16 30.98
N ILE A 555 -1.25 22.38 32.01
CA ILE A 555 -2.28 21.34 32.11
C ILE A 555 -3.30 21.80 33.14
N SER A 556 -4.58 21.80 32.74
CA SER A 556 -5.69 22.16 33.63
C SER A 556 -6.78 21.07 33.64
N ASP A 557 -7.54 21.01 34.73
CA ASP A 557 -8.73 20.16 34.81
C ASP A 557 -9.92 20.77 34.01
N VAL A 558 -11.02 20.05 33.98
CA VAL A 558 -12.25 20.46 33.25
C VAL A 558 -12.91 21.73 33.81
N LEU A 559 -12.54 22.17 34.99
CA LEU A 559 -12.99 23.42 35.63
C LEU A 559 -12.01 24.58 35.38
N GLY A 560 -10.94 24.35 34.63
CA GLY A 560 -9.91 25.34 34.32
C GLY A 560 -8.86 25.55 35.40
N LYS A 561 -8.88 24.74 36.49
CA LYS A 561 -7.84 24.81 37.52
C LYS A 561 -6.53 24.25 36.97
N ARG A 562 -5.48 25.05 36.96
CA ARG A 562 -4.14 24.65 36.52
C ARG A 562 -3.55 23.62 37.49
N LEU A 563 -3.09 22.50 36.95
CA LEU A 563 -2.55 21.36 37.72
C LEU A 563 -1.03 21.21 37.55
N SER A 564 -0.51 21.60 36.38
CA SER A 564 0.92 21.56 36.02
C SER A 564 1.23 22.58 34.96
N GLU A 565 2.47 23.03 34.90
CA GLU A 565 3.03 23.85 33.83
C GLU A 565 4.50 23.50 33.62
N GLY A 566 5.04 23.81 32.43
CA GLY A 566 6.44 23.54 32.10
C GLY A 566 6.80 24.15 30.74
N ILE A 567 8.00 23.84 30.30
CA ILE A 567 8.50 24.18 28.96
C ILE A 567 8.68 22.86 28.20
N ILE A 568 8.24 22.82 26.96
CA ILE A 568 8.45 21.69 26.05
C ILE A 568 9.92 21.71 25.66
N ASP A 569 10.66 20.68 26.02
CA ASP A 569 12.07 20.54 25.68
C ASP A 569 12.27 20.22 24.18
N THR A 570 13.51 20.06 23.78
CA THR A 570 13.88 19.73 22.39
C THR A 570 13.38 18.34 21.94
N SER A 571 13.00 17.47 22.88
CA SER A 571 12.41 16.15 22.57
C SER A 571 10.93 16.24 22.19
N GLY A 572 10.25 17.34 22.51
CA GLY A 572 8.83 17.52 22.26
C GLY A 572 7.90 16.69 23.17
N TRP A 573 8.44 15.97 24.15
CA TRP A 573 7.66 15.15 25.06
C TRP A 573 7.19 15.94 26.29
N ILE A 574 5.94 15.71 26.69
CA ILE A 574 5.35 16.21 27.93
C ILE A 574 4.95 15.03 28.79
N THR A 575 5.29 15.10 30.06
CA THR A 575 4.89 14.09 31.06
C THR A 575 3.89 14.69 32.03
N ILE A 576 2.75 14.04 32.21
CA ILE A 576 1.83 14.39 33.31
C ILE A 576 2.40 13.92 34.65
N PRO A 577 2.46 14.78 35.68
CA PRO A 577 2.89 14.40 37.01
C PRO A 577 2.12 13.19 37.56
N ASN A 578 2.82 12.29 38.24
CA ASN A 578 2.25 11.01 38.72
C ASN A 578 1.04 11.13 39.65
N HIS A 579 0.91 12.27 40.36
CA HIS A 579 -0.22 12.52 41.27
C HIS A 579 -1.54 12.85 40.55
N ILE A 580 -1.50 13.14 39.24
CA ILE A 580 -2.70 13.40 38.42
C ILE A 580 -3.31 12.06 38.02
N LYS A 581 -4.59 11.85 38.35
CA LYS A 581 -5.32 10.59 38.12
C LYS A 581 -5.84 10.49 36.70
N SER A 582 -6.34 9.32 36.33
CA SER A 582 -7.08 9.12 35.07
C SER A 582 -8.22 10.10 34.94
N GLY A 583 -8.41 10.70 33.78
CA GLY A 583 -9.44 11.72 33.56
C GLY A 583 -9.23 12.53 32.28
N ILE A 584 -10.06 13.55 32.12
CA ILE A 584 -10.00 14.51 31.01
C ILE A 584 -9.34 15.78 31.51
N TYR A 585 -8.34 16.24 30.79
CA TYR A 585 -7.59 17.45 31.05
C TYR A 585 -7.53 18.33 29.82
N PHE A 586 -7.09 19.60 29.99
CA PHE A 586 -6.79 20.50 28.88
C PHE A 586 -5.30 20.84 28.90
N LEU A 587 -4.64 20.61 27.78
CA LEU A 587 -3.29 21.07 27.54
C LEU A 587 -3.34 22.36 26.74
N THR A 588 -2.76 23.44 27.27
CA THR A 588 -2.68 24.75 26.62
C THR A 588 -1.20 25.10 26.38
N ILE A 589 -0.87 25.54 25.17
CA ILE A 589 0.46 25.98 24.76
C ILE A 589 0.48 27.50 24.63
N TYR A 590 1.59 28.12 25.03
CA TYR A 590 1.75 29.55 25.04
C TYR A 590 2.96 30.01 24.25
N GLU A 591 2.83 31.13 23.54
CA GLU A 591 3.91 31.92 22.96
C GLU A 591 3.78 33.34 23.51
N ASP A 592 4.86 33.88 24.10
CA ASP A 592 4.86 35.20 24.75
C ASP A 592 3.67 35.40 25.73
N GLU A 593 3.43 34.42 26.59
CA GLU A 593 2.31 34.36 27.56
C GLU A 593 0.90 34.38 26.95
N LYS A 594 0.74 34.33 25.63
CA LYS A 594 -0.55 34.18 24.95
C LYS A 594 -0.82 32.74 24.59
N PRO A 595 -2.02 32.22 24.84
CA PRO A 595 -2.36 30.86 24.42
C PRO A 595 -2.45 30.82 22.89
N ILE A 596 -1.66 29.92 22.29
CA ILE A 596 -1.63 29.71 20.84
C ILE A 596 -2.34 28.42 20.42
N TRP A 597 -2.49 27.48 21.35
CA TRP A 597 -3.15 26.20 21.08
C TRP A 597 -3.66 25.57 22.37
N GLN A 598 -4.80 24.82 22.27
CA GLN A 598 -5.36 24.05 23.37
C GLN A 598 -6.02 22.76 22.83
N SER A 599 -5.82 21.66 23.51
CA SER A 599 -6.47 20.38 23.22
C SER A 599 -6.92 19.64 24.48
N LYS A 600 -7.91 18.77 24.32
CA LYS A 600 -8.28 17.80 25.37
C LYS A 600 -7.22 16.72 25.44
N TRP A 601 -6.85 16.35 26.64
CA TRP A 601 -5.94 15.26 26.94
C TRP A 601 -6.67 14.19 27.74
N PHE A 602 -6.85 13.01 27.16
CA PHE A 602 -7.47 11.87 27.82
C PHE A 602 -6.36 11.03 28.47
N LEU A 603 -6.29 11.09 29.80
CA LEU A 603 -5.35 10.32 30.60
C LEU A 603 -5.99 9.03 31.08
N VAL A 604 -5.39 7.90 30.77
CA VAL A 604 -5.77 6.56 31.25
C VAL A 604 -4.53 5.97 31.93
N LYS A 605 -4.51 5.95 33.27
CA LYS A 605 -3.47 5.26 34.05
C LYS A 605 -4.02 3.93 34.54
N ASN A 606 -3.26 2.88 34.36
CA ASN A 606 -3.52 1.55 34.89
C ASN A 606 -3.26 1.49 36.41
#